data_c9cafcda69692ebc060a759cfd5120e5
#
_entry.id   c9cafcda69692ebc060a759cfd5120e5
#
_cell.length_a   1.000
_cell.length_b   1.000
_cell.length_c   1.000
_cell.angle_alpha   90.00
_cell.angle_beta   90.00
_cell.angle_gamma   90.00
#
_symmetry.space_group_name_H-M   'P 1'
#
loop_
_entity.id
_entity.type
_entity.pdbx_description
1 polymer ?
#
loop_
_entity_poly.entity_id
_entity_poly.type
_entity_poly.pdbx_seq_one_letter_code
_entity_poly.pdbx_strand_id
1 'polypeptide(L)'
;MAKSGLFQGSEAVAEAARDKAAYSGFIAGLFEADVRWNLFNSIGLPEVSPAALDFLEGLSPLLLSLDPDRVDSEGELPESVIKSLANLGALGIKIPKSFGGQEFTQYEYQKVATLCGSVDASLTVLLSAAQSIGVPEPLRLFGTAEQKAKYLPRLASGEISGFALTERNVGCDISKVETYAVRVTEGDKTVGYRITGEKFFITNSAKQDGEFLSSMLVVIARIVDRPEDLRDPQASKRYGAFIVETQWSGCTVSRLRFEGVRGIYNGVPCFNNVYVPVENRLGGEEDGLRIALATLTVGRLTLPAACLGGLKQCLAAMRWWAQTRVQWNKPIGEHNLIGEKLCRVAAYTLALDAVMAFCGAWANKKGDLRLESAAAKIIGSEWYWEAVNELFQVRGGRGFMTMEAQRKSGEAAIPVMRMLRDARINLIWEGTSEILRIWMARESLAPYVEQGLAILQGPMSGKIAAALYYARMCLSSCFPFLHSRSASAACGKEYSRWIRFIESSSRGLTRATLLATLHHRQKLHNKQLLLHHLVNDSLLLLPMAAILWFASQPEMRTKPGIRELVDYFCQDMADRLSPPSSIAGRIRRYKKDSVVYQLSKAIMNGEYTWLEEGIVPCLRKDGAARGPLE
;
A
#
# COMPACT_ATOMS: atom_id res chain seq x y z
N MET A 1 -10.86 35.87 -9.43
CA MET A 1 -9.40 36.12 -9.47
C MET A 1 -8.86 36.32 -8.05
N ALA A 2 -8.68 35.32 -7.24
CA ALA A 2 -7.91 35.36 -5.97
C ALA A 2 -7.81 33.97 -5.32
N LYS A 3 -7.62 32.90 -6.13
CA LYS A 3 -7.37 31.53 -5.63
C LYS A 3 -5.88 31.14 -5.64
N SER A 4 -4.99 32.04 -6.07
CA SER A 4 -3.59 31.69 -6.38
C SER A 4 -2.57 31.96 -5.26
N GLY A 5 -2.98 32.38 -4.07
CA GLY A 5 -2.06 32.76 -3.00
C GLY A 5 -1.74 31.66 -1.97
N LEU A 6 -2.51 30.56 -1.91
CA LEU A 6 -2.37 29.53 -0.90
C LEU A 6 -1.42 28.39 -1.28
N PHE A 7 -1.27 28.14 -2.57
CA PHE A 7 -0.41 27.07 -3.09
C PHE A 7 0.48 27.65 -4.19
N GLN A 8 1.79 27.62 -4.03
CA GLN A 8 2.76 28.06 -5.04
C GLN A 8 3.35 26.85 -5.79
N GLY A 9 3.41 26.93 -7.12
CA GLY A 9 4.12 25.95 -7.95
C GLY A 9 3.51 24.54 -7.96
N SER A 10 4.24 23.55 -7.45
CA SER A 10 3.88 22.13 -7.44
C SER A 10 2.59 21.83 -6.66
N GLU A 11 2.32 22.58 -5.60
CA GLU A 11 1.10 22.44 -4.82
C GLU A 11 -0.15 22.86 -5.59
N ALA A 12 -0.06 23.88 -6.44
CA ALA A 12 -1.19 24.30 -7.26
C ALA A 12 -1.57 23.26 -8.33
N VAL A 13 -0.57 22.56 -8.89
CA VAL A 13 -0.78 21.48 -9.87
C VAL A 13 -1.38 20.25 -9.20
N ALA A 14 -0.89 19.89 -8.02
CA ALA A 14 -1.46 18.80 -7.23
C ALA A 14 -2.89 19.11 -6.78
N GLU A 15 -3.21 20.38 -6.48
CA GLU A 15 -4.58 20.82 -6.16
C GLU A 15 -5.51 20.78 -7.38
N ALA A 16 -5.01 21.13 -8.57
CA ALA A 16 -5.79 21.03 -9.81
C ALA A 16 -6.10 19.56 -10.18
N ALA A 17 -5.21 18.65 -9.86
CA ALA A 17 -5.40 17.21 -10.07
C ALA A 17 -6.21 16.52 -8.96
N ARG A 18 -6.56 17.25 -7.88
CA ARG A 18 -7.29 16.71 -6.74
C ARG A 18 -8.72 16.37 -7.11
N ASP A 19 -9.16 15.18 -6.73
CA ASP A 19 -10.58 14.85 -6.71
C ASP A 19 -11.26 15.66 -5.58
N LYS A 20 -12.15 16.57 -5.93
CA LYS A 20 -12.84 17.48 -5.00
C LYS A 20 -13.97 16.81 -4.23
N ALA A 21 -14.26 15.53 -4.47
CA ALA A 21 -15.26 14.81 -3.71
C ALA A 21 -14.85 14.73 -2.23
N ALA A 22 -15.78 15.02 -1.32
CA ALA A 22 -15.56 14.91 0.12
C ALA A 22 -15.12 13.49 0.49
N TYR A 23 -14.17 13.39 1.43
CA TYR A 23 -13.71 12.11 1.95
C TYR A 23 -14.77 11.46 2.83
N SER A 24 -15.21 10.26 2.46
CA SER A 24 -16.24 9.50 3.16
C SER A 24 -15.71 8.31 3.94
N GLY A 25 -14.41 8.01 3.85
CA GLY A 25 -13.74 6.91 4.52
C GLY A 25 -13.65 7.04 6.05
N PHE A 26 -13.12 6.01 6.69
CA PHE A 26 -12.98 5.91 8.15
C PHE A 26 -12.01 6.93 8.72
N ILE A 27 -10.83 7.09 8.07
CA ILE A 27 -9.78 8.00 8.53
C ILE A 27 -10.27 9.45 8.56
N ALA A 28 -11.00 9.89 7.54
CA ALA A 28 -11.58 11.23 7.52
C ALA A 28 -12.47 11.48 8.75
N GLY A 29 -13.29 10.49 9.11
CA GLY A 29 -14.13 10.57 10.30
C GLY A 29 -13.36 10.71 11.62
N LEU A 30 -12.15 10.14 11.72
CA LEU A 30 -11.30 10.29 12.90
C LEU A 30 -10.90 11.73 13.16
N PHE A 31 -10.70 12.53 12.12
CA PHE A 31 -10.40 13.95 12.22
C PHE A 31 -11.63 14.83 12.52
N GLU A 32 -12.84 14.27 12.41
CA GLU A 32 -14.11 14.97 12.61
C GLU A 32 -14.82 14.60 13.93
N ALA A 33 -14.17 13.83 14.81
CA ALA A 33 -14.78 13.21 16.00
C ALA A 33 -16.04 12.37 15.66
N ASP A 34 -16.09 11.84 14.44
CA ASP A 34 -17.16 11.00 13.90
C ASP A 34 -16.56 9.65 13.49
N VAL A 35 -16.34 8.78 14.46
CA VAL A 35 -15.85 7.42 14.17
C VAL A 35 -16.91 6.65 13.41
N ARG A 36 -16.70 6.49 12.12
CA ARG A 36 -17.68 5.94 11.17
C ARG A 36 -17.80 4.41 11.25
N TRP A 37 -18.25 3.91 12.41
CA TRP A 37 -18.47 2.48 12.64
C TRP A 37 -19.47 1.84 11.69
N ASN A 38 -20.39 2.63 11.12
CA ASN A 38 -21.33 2.18 10.10
C ASN A 38 -20.63 1.61 8.86
N LEU A 39 -19.40 2.03 8.54
CA LEU A 39 -18.63 1.46 7.45
C LEU A 39 -18.34 -0.02 7.71
N PHE A 40 -17.91 -0.35 8.92
CA PHE A 40 -17.66 -1.74 9.33
C PHE A 40 -18.95 -2.58 9.42
N ASN A 41 -20.06 -2.00 9.89
CA ASN A 41 -21.35 -2.68 9.94
C ASN A 41 -21.91 -3.01 8.55
N SER A 42 -21.56 -2.22 7.57
CA SER A 42 -22.07 -2.38 6.20
C SER A 42 -21.35 -3.49 5.41
N ILE A 43 -20.28 -4.06 5.94
CA ILE A 43 -19.45 -5.08 5.29
C ILE A 43 -19.26 -6.30 6.20
N GLY A 44 -19.22 -7.49 5.59
CA GLY A 44 -18.73 -8.73 6.20
C GLY A 44 -17.30 -9.02 5.76
N LEU A 45 -16.71 -10.12 6.24
CA LEU A 45 -15.49 -10.64 5.62
C LEU A 45 -15.76 -10.95 4.16
N PRO A 46 -14.89 -10.47 3.24
CA PRO A 46 -15.08 -10.78 1.83
C PRO A 46 -14.88 -12.27 1.58
N GLU A 47 -15.82 -12.88 0.88
CA GLU A 47 -15.67 -14.25 0.40
C GLU A 47 -14.66 -14.30 -0.76
N VAL A 48 -13.96 -15.42 -0.86
CA VAL A 48 -13.11 -15.76 -1.99
C VAL A 48 -13.88 -16.72 -2.88
N SER A 49 -14.05 -16.35 -4.14
CA SER A 49 -14.81 -17.18 -5.09
C SER A 49 -14.11 -18.52 -5.37
N PRO A 50 -14.87 -19.58 -5.74
CA PRO A 50 -14.26 -20.86 -6.15
C PRO A 50 -13.20 -20.67 -7.24
N ALA A 51 -13.43 -19.81 -8.23
CA ALA A 51 -12.47 -19.54 -9.28
C ALA A 51 -11.15 -18.93 -8.75
N ALA A 52 -11.22 -18.08 -7.73
CA ALA A 52 -10.03 -17.52 -7.11
C ALA A 52 -9.32 -18.55 -6.21
N LEU A 53 -10.05 -19.46 -5.57
CA LEU A 53 -9.46 -20.59 -4.83
C LEU A 53 -8.73 -21.52 -5.78
N ASP A 54 -9.36 -21.96 -6.89
CA ASP A 54 -8.75 -22.79 -7.93
C ASP A 54 -7.50 -22.14 -8.50
N PHE A 55 -7.54 -20.81 -8.70
CA PHE A 55 -6.38 -20.04 -9.15
C PHE A 55 -5.23 -20.08 -8.14
N LEU A 56 -5.50 -19.87 -6.86
CA LEU A 56 -4.49 -19.91 -5.79
C LEU A 56 -3.89 -21.32 -5.65
N GLU A 57 -4.71 -22.36 -5.79
CA GLU A 57 -4.25 -23.75 -5.82
C GLU A 57 -3.35 -24.01 -7.04
N GLY A 58 -3.73 -23.54 -8.22
CA GLY A 58 -2.93 -23.66 -9.45
C GLY A 58 -1.62 -22.85 -9.42
N LEU A 59 -1.60 -21.73 -8.67
CA LEU A 59 -0.40 -20.91 -8.50
C LEU A 59 0.62 -21.55 -7.54
N SER A 60 0.15 -22.28 -6.53
CA SER A 60 1.00 -22.82 -5.46
C SER A 60 2.12 -23.74 -5.95
N PRO A 61 1.93 -24.69 -6.90
CA PRO A 61 3.01 -25.50 -7.44
C PRO A 61 4.10 -24.67 -8.15
N LEU A 62 3.69 -23.63 -8.90
CA LEU A 62 4.64 -22.73 -9.56
C LEU A 62 5.51 -22.01 -8.51
N LEU A 63 4.91 -21.51 -7.43
CA LEU A 63 5.62 -20.84 -6.35
C LEU A 63 6.54 -21.79 -5.58
N LEU A 64 6.14 -23.06 -5.43
CA LEU A 64 6.96 -24.09 -4.79
C LEU A 64 8.17 -24.49 -5.63
N SER A 65 8.06 -24.42 -6.97
CA SER A 65 9.16 -24.73 -7.88
C SER A 65 10.15 -23.59 -8.07
N LEU A 66 9.80 -22.37 -7.67
CA LEU A 66 10.69 -21.22 -7.78
C LEU A 66 11.86 -21.36 -6.79
N ASP A 67 13.08 -21.10 -7.26
CA ASP A 67 14.24 -20.88 -6.41
C ASP A 67 14.52 -19.39 -6.26
N PRO A 68 14.08 -18.76 -5.14
CA PRO A 68 14.28 -17.34 -4.93
C PRO A 68 15.75 -16.93 -4.73
N ASP A 69 16.64 -17.87 -4.35
CA ASP A 69 18.08 -17.58 -4.22
C ASP A 69 18.71 -17.48 -5.60
N ARG A 70 18.26 -18.31 -6.54
CA ARG A 70 18.65 -18.21 -7.95
C ARG A 70 18.16 -16.90 -8.56
N VAL A 71 16.90 -16.51 -8.31
CA VAL A 71 16.35 -15.19 -8.74
C VAL A 71 17.19 -14.04 -8.17
N ASP A 72 17.55 -14.11 -6.89
CA ASP A 72 18.38 -13.08 -6.25
C ASP A 72 19.80 -13.03 -6.86
N SER A 73 20.41 -14.16 -7.18
CA SER A 73 21.75 -14.24 -7.76
C SER A 73 21.79 -13.81 -9.22
N GLU A 74 20.85 -14.30 -10.05
CA GLU A 74 20.77 -13.98 -11.47
C GLU A 74 20.24 -12.55 -11.71
N GLY A 75 19.43 -12.02 -10.75
CA GLY A 75 18.87 -10.67 -10.82
C GLY A 75 17.74 -10.54 -11.83
N GLU A 76 17.00 -11.63 -12.07
CA GLU A 76 15.88 -11.68 -12.99
C GLU A 76 14.98 -12.90 -12.70
N LEU A 77 13.66 -12.72 -12.76
CA LEU A 77 12.74 -13.86 -12.75
C LEU A 77 12.92 -14.67 -14.04
N PRO A 78 12.93 -16.02 -13.98
CA PRO A 78 13.03 -16.83 -15.19
C PRO A 78 11.86 -16.58 -16.15
N GLU A 79 12.14 -16.50 -17.44
CA GLU A 79 11.07 -16.36 -18.47
C GLU A 79 10.04 -17.48 -18.41
N SER A 80 10.45 -18.69 -18.03
CA SER A 80 9.54 -19.83 -17.85
C SER A 80 8.50 -19.55 -16.76
N VAL A 81 8.88 -18.86 -15.69
CA VAL A 81 7.96 -18.44 -14.60
C VAL A 81 6.97 -17.40 -15.14
N ILE A 82 7.45 -16.42 -15.91
CA ILE A 82 6.58 -15.40 -16.52
C ILE A 82 5.57 -16.05 -17.48
N LYS A 83 6.02 -16.98 -18.33
CA LYS A 83 5.14 -17.75 -19.23
C LYS A 83 4.11 -18.58 -18.45
N SER A 84 4.52 -19.22 -17.36
CA SER A 84 3.60 -20.00 -16.52
C SER A 84 2.56 -19.10 -15.83
N LEU A 85 2.96 -17.92 -15.36
CA LEU A 85 2.03 -16.91 -14.81
C LEU A 85 1.04 -16.43 -15.88
N ALA A 86 1.51 -16.17 -17.11
CA ALA A 86 0.65 -15.79 -18.23
C ALA A 86 -0.36 -16.89 -18.58
N ASN A 87 0.10 -18.15 -18.69
CA ASN A 87 -0.76 -19.31 -18.98
C ASN A 87 -1.82 -19.55 -17.89
N LEU A 88 -1.50 -19.25 -16.63
CA LEU A 88 -2.45 -19.30 -15.51
C LEU A 88 -3.47 -18.14 -15.55
N GLY A 89 -3.24 -17.13 -16.41
CA GLY A 89 -4.06 -15.91 -16.47
C GLY A 89 -3.71 -14.88 -15.41
N ALA A 90 -2.53 -14.99 -14.78
CA ALA A 90 -2.08 -14.08 -13.73
C ALA A 90 -1.89 -12.63 -14.20
N LEU A 91 -1.66 -12.42 -15.51
CA LEU A 91 -1.53 -11.09 -16.11
C LEU A 91 -2.89 -10.46 -16.47
N GLY A 92 -3.99 -11.18 -16.29
CA GLY A 92 -5.36 -10.72 -16.51
C GLY A 92 -6.26 -10.75 -15.26
N ILE A 93 -5.71 -10.83 -14.05
CA ILE A 93 -6.46 -11.06 -12.80
C ILE A 93 -7.61 -10.06 -12.61
N LYS A 94 -7.37 -8.77 -12.83
CA LYS A 94 -8.37 -7.70 -12.65
C LYS A 94 -9.11 -7.33 -13.94
N ILE A 95 -8.71 -7.87 -15.08
CA ILE A 95 -9.36 -7.62 -16.37
C ILE A 95 -10.70 -8.34 -16.40
N PRO A 96 -11.79 -7.69 -16.88
CA PRO A 96 -13.09 -8.33 -16.99
C PRO A 96 -13.08 -9.59 -17.86
N LYS A 97 -13.91 -10.56 -17.52
CA LYS A 97 -14.07 -11.82 -18.29
C LYS A 97 -14.46 -11.57 -19.74
N SER A 98 -15.23 -10.51 -20.01
CA SER A 98 -15.60 -10.09 -21.36
C SER A 98 -14.40 -9.74 -22.27
N PHE A 99 -13.24 -9.49 -21.67
CA PHE A 99 -11.97 -9.25 -22.37
C PHE A 99 -10.96 -10.38 -22.15
N GLY A 100 -11.38 -11.54 -21.66
CA GLY A 100 -10.53 -12.71 -21.44
C GLY A 100 -9.78 -12.73 -20.10
N GLY A 101 -10.08 -11.84 -19.15
CA GLY A 101 -9.47 -11.80 -17.83
C GLY A 101 -10.18 -12.68 -16.80
N GLN A 102 -9.66 -12.66 -15.55
CA GLN A 102 -10.19 -13.41 -14.41
C GLN A 102 -11.33 -12.66 -13.68
N GLU A 103 -11.37 -11.33 -13.79
CA GLU A 103 -12.35 -10.45 -13.13
C GLU A 103 -12.37 -10.59 -11.59
N PHE A 104 -11.21 -10.84 -10.97
CA PHE A 104 -11.12 -10.96 -9.53
C PHE A 104 -11.39 -9.63 -8.84
N THR A 105 -12.03 -9.75 -7.69
CA THR A 105 -12.25 -8.62 -6.78
C THR A 105 -10.91 -8.11 -6.21
N GLN A 106 -10.92 -6.91 -5.60
CA GLN A 106 -9.70 -6.38 -4.98
C GLN A 106 -9.20 -7.28 -3.85
N TYR A 107 -10.09 -7.89 -3.07
CA TYR A 107 -9.71 -8.79 -1.99
C TYR A 107 -9.07 -10.09 -2.49
N GLU A 108 -9.64 -10.71 -3.53
CA GLU A 108 -9.06 -11.91 -4.15
C GLU A 108 -7.68 -11.64 -4.72
N TYR A 109 -7.50 -10.49 -5.37
CA TYR A 109 -6.18 -10.08 -5.85
C TYR A 109 -5.18 -9.85 -4.70
N GLN A 110 -5.62 -9.31 -3.57
CA GLN A 110 -4.77 -9.20 -2.37
C GLN A 110 -4.31 -10.58 -1.87
N LYS A 111 -5.15 -11.62 -1.93
CA LYS A 111 -4.74 -13.00 -1.56
C LYS A 111 -3.65 -13.52 -2.49
N VAL A 112 -3.77 -13.27 -3.80
CA VAL A 112 -2.70 -13.60 -4.77
C VAL A 112 -1.41 -12.85 -4.45
N ALA A 113 -1.49 -11.56 -4.16
CA ALA A 113 -0.33 -10.74 -3.80
C ALA A 113 0.34 -11.21 -2.49
N THR A 114 -0.46 -11.60 -1.49
CA THR A 114 0.03 -12.17 -0.22
C THR A 114 0.78 -13.49 -0.47
N LEU A 115 0.19 -14.37 -1.26
CA LEU A 115 0.80 -15.67 -1.58
C LEU A 115 2.12 -15.50 -2.35
N CYS A 116 2.15 -14.67 -3.41
CA CYS A 116 3.38 -14.36 -4.17
C CYS A 116 4.45 -13.70 -3.29
N GLY A 117 4.06 -12.68 -2.50
CA GLY A 117 4.95 -11.94 -1.61
C GLY A 117 5.55 -12.78 -0.48
N SER A 118 4.93 -13.92 -0.17
CA SER A 118 5.50 -14.87 0.79
C SER A 118 6.70 -15.66 0.25
N VAL A 119 6.86 -15.75 -1.07
CA VAL A 119 7.94 -16.51 -1.71
C VAL A 119 9.04 -15.59 -2.22
N ASP A 120 8.66 -14.67 -3.10
CA ASP A 120 9.57 -13.66 -3.65
C ASP A 120 8.82 -12.38 -3.97
N ALA A 121 9.32 -11.27 -3.45
CA ALA A 121 8.71 -9.95 -3.66
C ALA A 121 8.67 -9.57 -5.15
N SER A 122 9.60 -10.03 -5.97
CA SER A 122 9.67 -9.73 -7.41
C SER A 122 8.44 -10.22 -8.16
N LEU A 123 7.83 -11.35 -7.75
CA LEU A 123 6.59 -11.86 -8.34
C LEU A 123 5.42 -10.90 -8.13
N THR A 124 5.24 -10.44 -6.89
CA THR A 124 4.17 -9.47 -6.60
C THR A 124 4.40 -8.16 -7.33
N VAL A 125 5.64 -7.72 -7.41
CA VAL A 125 6.00 -6.46 -8.10
C VAL A 125 5.76 -6.57 -9.61
N LEU A 126 6.12 -7.71 -10.24
CA LEU A 126 5.80 -7.98 -11.64
C LEU A 126 4.29 -7.86 -11.89
N LEU A 127 3.47 -8.57 -11.08
CA LEU A 127 2.02 -8.56 -11.21
C LEU A 127 1.41 -7.18 -10.87
N SER A 128 1.87 -6.53 -9.81
CA SER A 128 1.39 -5.20 -9.42
C SER A 128 1.66 -4.16 -10.50
N ALA A 129 2.88 -4.12 -11.03
CA ALA A 129 3.24 -3.19 -12.09
C ALA A 129 2.48 -3.45 -13.39
N ALA A 130 2.11 -4.71 -13.69
CA ALA A 130 1.32 -5.06 -14.85
C ALA A 130 -0.19 -4.79 -14.68
N GLN A 131 -0.76 -5.05 -13.49
CA GLN A 131 -2.21 -5.09 -13.25
C GLN A 131 -2.76 -3.89 -12.49
N SER A 132 -2.04 -3.42 -11.45
CA SER A 132 -2.56 -2.41 -10.50
C SER A 132 -2.25 -0.99 -10.91
N ILE A 133 -1.12 -0.78 -11.60
CA ILE A 133 -0.67 0.54 -12.04
C ILE A 133 -0.31 0.60 -13.53
N GLY A 134 -0.12 -0.55 -14.20
CA GLY A 134 0.12 -0.62 -15.64
C GLY A 134 -1.08 -0.19 -16.48
N VAL A 135 -1.07 -0.56 -17.76
CA VAL A 135 -2.11 -0.16 -18.71
C VAL A 135 -3.54 -0.60 -18.30
N PRO A 136 -3.79 -1.79 -17.69
CA PRO A 136 -5.14 -2.22 -17.38
C PRO A 136 -5.92 -1.28 -16.46
N GLU A 137 -5.30 -0.76 -15.39
CA GLU A 137 -6.02 0.03 -14.39
C GLU A 137 -6.42 1.42 -14.92
N PRO A 138 -5.53 2.26 -15.49
CA PRO A 138 -5.95 3.53 -16.09
C PRO A 138 -6.91 3.35 -17.27
N LEU A 139 -6.80 2.25 -18.04
CA LEU A 139 -7.78 1.90 -19.08
C LEU A 139 -9.17 1.61 -18.48
N ARG A 140 -9.23 0.84 -17.40
CA ARG A 140 -10.47 0.52 -16.70
C ARG A 140 -11.18 1.78 -16.22
N LEU A 141 -10.40 2.74 -15.67
CA LEU A 141 -10.92 3.97 -15.06
C LEU A 141 -11.28 5.05 -16.11
N PHE A 142 -10.45 5.24 -17.12
CA PHE A 142 -10.49 6.41 -18.01
C PHE A 142 -10.51 6.06 -19.51
N GLY A 143 -10.34 4.80 -19.88
CA GLY A 143 -10.30 4.37 -21.26
C GLY A 143 -11.68 4.38 -21.93
N THR A 144 -11.70 4.67 -23.24
CA THR A 144 -12.90 4.52 -24.09
C THR A 144 -13.22 3.04 -24.33
N ALA A 145 -14.39 2.76 -24.89
CA ALA A 145 -14.80 1.41 -25.24
C ALA A 145 -13.83 0.79 -26.28
N GLU A 146 -13.42 1.59 -27.27
CA GLU A 146 -12.48 1.19 -28.34
C GLU A 146 -11.08 0.89 -27.76
N GLN A 147 -10.58 1.75 -26.88
CA GLN A 147 -9.30 1.52 -26.21
C GLN A 147 -9.33 0.24 -25.37
N LYS A 148 -10.41 -0.01 -24.61
CA LYS A 148 -10.59 -1.23 -23.83
C LYS A 148 -10.64 -2.46 -24.71
N ALA A 149 -11.39 -2.43 -25.81
CA ALA A 149 -11.50 -3.51 -26.77
C ALA A 149 -10.16 -3.82 -27.47
N LYS A 150 -9.33 -2.79 -27.71
CA LYS A 150 -8.00 -2.94 -28.35
C LYS A 150 -6.96 -3.54 -27.41
N TYR A 151 -6.89 -3.08 -26.15
CA TYR A 151 -5.73 -3.38 -25.30
C TYR A 151 -6.00 -4.43 -24.21
N LEU A 152 -7.21 -4.50 -23.63
CA LEU A 152 -7.47 -5.43 -22.52
C LEU A 152 -7.34 -6.90 -22.93
N PRO A 153 -7.79 -7.37 -24.12
CA PRO A 153 -7.59 -8.77 -24.54
C PRO A 153 -6.11 -9.13 -24.68
N ARG A 154 -5.28 -8.22 -25.20
CA ARG A 154 -3.82 -8.45 -25.35
C ARG A 154 -3.17 -8.64 -23.99
N LEU A 155 -3.52 -7.79 -23.01
CA LEU A 155 -3.00 -7.87 -21.64
C LEU A 155 -3.50 -9.14 -20.92
N ALA A 156 -4.77 -9.51 -21.12
CA ALA A 156 -5.32 -10.74 -20.57
C ALA A 156 -4.65 -12.00 -21.13
N SER A 157 -4.21 -11.97 -22.40
CA SER A 157 -3.49 -13.08 -23.04
C SER A 157 -2.01 -13.20 -22.65
N GLY A 158 -1.50 -12.28 -21.82
CA GLY A 158 -0.15 -12.39 -21.27
C GLY A 158 0.84 -11.31 -21.70
N GLU A 159 0.42 -10.30 -22.47
CA GLU A 159 1.27 -9.13 -22.71
C GLU A 159 1.50 -8.37 -21.40
N ILE A 160 2.74 -7.93 -21.20
CA ILE A 160 3.14 -7.21 -20.00
C ILE A 160 3.10 -5.70 -20.27
N SER A 161 2.66 -4.95 -19.28
CA SER A 161 2.66 -3.50 -19.30
C SER A 161 3.36 -2.89 -18.09
N GLY A 162 3.66 -1.59 -18.19
CA GLY A 162 4.25 -0.83 -17.10
C GLY A 162 3.71 0.60 -17.03
N PHE A 163 4.13 1.33 -16.00
CA PHE A 163 3.69 2.69 -15.71
C PHE A 163 4.88 3.63 -15.64
N ALA A 164 4.99 4.55 -16.59
CA ALA A 164 6.14 5.41 -16.82
C ALA A 164 5.84 6.86 -16.35
N LEU A 165 5.96 7.11 -15.05
CA LEU A 165 5.76 8.42 -14.42
C LEU A 165 7.09 9.05 -14.00
N THR A 166 7.87 8.34 -13.17
CA THR A 166 9.10 8.83 -12.53
C THR A 166 10.17 9.15 -13.55
N GLU A 167 10.94 10.21 -13.30
CA GLU A 167 12.10 10.64 -14.11
C GLU A 167 13.32 10.80 -13.21
N ARG A 168 14.51 10.98 -13.80
CA ARG A 168 15.75 11.11 -13.04
C ARG A 168 15.70 12.21 -11.98
N ASN A 169 15.08 13.34 -12.30
CA ASN A 169 14.96 14.50 -11.41
C ASN A 169 13.54 14.66 -10.82
N VAL A 170 12.60 13.75 -11.16
CA VAL A 170 11.18 13.86 -10.80
C VAL A 170 10.71 12.59 -10.11
N GLY A 171 10.73 12.61 -8.77
CA GLY A 171 10.21 11.54 -7.93
C GLY A 171 8.87 11.93 -7.30
N CYS A 172 8.91 12.57 -6.13
CA CYS A 172 7.70 12.94 -5.38
C CYS A 172 6.99 14.17 -5.95
N ASP A 173 7.72 15.10 -6.59
CA ASP A 173 7.16 16.30 -7.23
C ASP A 173 6.82 16.03 -8.70
N ILE A 174 5.71 15.34 -8.92
CA ILE A 174 5.23 14.98 -10.26
C ILE A 174 4.83 16.19 -11.12
N SER A 175 4.74 17.40 -10.55
CA SER A 175 4.48 18.63 -11.30
C SER A 175 5.67 19.13 -12.11
N LYS A 176 6.82 18.47 -11.96
CA LYS A 176 8.08 18.79 -12.64
C LYS A 176 8.43 17.84 -13.79
N VAL A 177 7.48 17.01 -14.22
CA VAL A 177 7.67 16.09 -15.36
C VAL A 177 8.32 16.81 -16.54
N GLU A 178 9.47 16.30 -16.97
CA GLU A 178 10.32 16.84 -18.04
C GLU A 178 9.99 16.20 -19.40
N THR A 179 9.55 14.93 -19.43
CA THR A 179 9.07 14.27 -20.65
C THR A 179 7.90 15.07 -21.24
N TYR A 180 7.96 15.36 -22.53
CA TYR A 180 6.97 16.18 -23.21
C TYR A 180 6.41 15.52 -24.47
N ALA A 181 5.23 15.96 -24.85
CA ALA A 181 4.46 15.51 -26.00
C ALA A 181 4.09 16.73 -26.86
N VAL A 182 4.69 16.85 -28.04
CA VAL A 182 4.35 17.91 -29.01
C VAL A 182 3.15 17.47 -29.83
N ARG A 183 2.13 18.33 -29.94
CA ARG A 183 0.94 18.05 -30.78
C ARG A 183 1.33 17.93 -32.25
N VAL A 184 0.70 16.96 -32.92
CA VAL A 184 0.70 16.81 -34.36
C VAL A 184 -0.72 17.11 -34.84
N THR A 185 -0.86 18.12 -35.72
CA THR A 185 -2.16 18.59 -36.24
C THR A 185 -2.26 18.42 -37.74
N GLU A 186 -3.45 18.11 -38.22
CA GLU A 186 -3.87 18.21 -39.61
C GLU A 186 -5.00 19.23 -39.69
N GLY A 187 -4.69 20.42 -40.22
CA GLY A 187 -5.53 21.60 -40.03
C GLY A 187 -5.70 21.93 -38.56
N ASP A 188 -6.93 22.14 -38.11
CA ASP A 188 -7.27 22.44 -36.71
C ASP A 188 -7.43 21.19 -35.82
N LYS A 189 -7.30 19.99 -36.39
CA LYS A 189 -7.51 18.73 -35.67
C LYS A 189 -6.20 18.12 -35.19
N THR A 190 -6.11 17.82 -33.89
CA THR A 190 -5.01 17.02 -33.35
C THR A 190 -5.17 15.56 -33.79
N VAL A 191 -4.19 15.01 -34.50
CA VAL A 191 -4.14 13.62 -34.98
C VAL A 191 -3.22 12.74 -34.17
N GLY A 192 -2.30 13.33 -33.41
CA GLY A 192 -1.37 12.59 -32.58
C GLY A 192 -0.45 13.49 -31.78
N TYR A 193 0.58 12.87 -31.20
CA TYR A 193 1.61 13.52 -30.40
C TYR A 193 2.96 12.94 -30.71
N ARG A 194 4.03 13.73 -30.54
CA ARG A 194 5.41 13.24 -30.57
C ARG A 194 6.03 13.35 -29.19
N ILE A 195 6.31 12.19 -28.59
CA ILE A 195 6.83 12.10 -27.22
C ILE A 195 8.35 12.08 -27.26
N THR A 196 8.96 12.91 -26.41
CA THR A 196 10.41 12.96 -26.18
C THR A 196 10.70 13.10 -24.70
N GLY A 197 11.65 12.30 -24.18
CA GLY A 197 12.10 12.32 -22.79
C GLY A 197 12.60 10.97 -22.31
N GLU A 198 12.96 10.93 -21.03
CA GLU A 198 13.48 9.76 -20.34
C GLU A 198 12.66 9.49 -19.08
N LYS A 199 12.28 8.24 -18.87
CA LYS A 199 11.65 7.78 -17.62
C LYS A 199 12.61 6.92 -16.83
N PHE A 200 12.52 6.96 -15.48
CA PHE A 200 13.50 6.36 -14.60
C PHE A 200 12.82 5.47 -13.56
N PHE A 201 13.42 4.35 -13.19
CA PHE A 201 12.85 3.36 -12.25
C PHE A 201 11.56 2.69 -12.73
N ILE A 202 11.43 2.43 -14.04
CA ILE A 202 10.20 1.87 -14.59
C ILE A 202 10.23 0.34 -14.51
N THR A 203 9.39 -0.20 -13.65
CA THR A 203 9.21 -1.64 -13.45
C THR A 203 8.54 -2.27 -14.67
N ASN A 204 8.89 -3.51 -14.98
CA ASN A 204 8.50 -4.28 -16.15
C ASN A 204 9.01 -3.71 -17.48
N SER A 205 9.96 -2.77 -17.47
CA SER A 205 10.38 -2.14 -18.72
C SER A 205 11.52 -2.88 -19.43
N ALA A 206 12.56 -3.35 -18.72
CA ALA A 206 13.81 -3.77 -19.35
C ALA A 206 14.25 -5.18 -18.95
N LYS A 207 14.62 -6.01 -19.94
CA LYS A 207 15.35 -7.27 -19.80
C LYS A 207 16.85 -7.02 -19.64
N GLN A 208 17.62 -8.07 -19.33
CA GLN A 208 19.08 -7.96 -19.18
C GLN A 208 19.81 -7.62 -20.48
N ASP A 209 19.30 -8.06 -21.60
CA ASP A 209 19.83 -7.82 -22.96
C ASP A 209 19.57 -6.38 -23.47
N GLY A 210 18.84 -5.56 -22.72
CA GLY A 210 18.47 -4.20 -23.11
C GLY A 210 17.21 -4.14 -23.98
N GLU A 211 16.49 -5.24 -24.14
CA GLU A 211 15.18 -5.25 -24.78
C GLU A 211 14.06 -4.89 -23.79
N PHE A 212 12.94 -4.41 -24.33
CA PHE A 212 11.74 -4.23 -23.54
C PHE A 212 11.14 -5.58 -23.10
N LEU A 213 10.76 -5.68 -21.81
CA LEU A 213 9.89 -6.76 -21.35
C LEU A 213 8.42 -6.41 -21.64
N SER A 214 8.02 -5.18 -21.38
CA SER A 214 6.66 -4.71 -21.61
C SER A 214 6.42 -4.42 -23.08
N SER A 215 5.25 -4.83 -23.60
CA SER A 215 4.81 -4.49 -24.96
C SER A 215 4.25 -3.06 -25.03
N MET A 216 3.82 -2.51 -23.88
CA MET A 216 3.25 -1.17 -23.80
C MET A 216 3.46 -0.53 -22.42
N LEU A 217 3.53 0.81 -22.41
CA LEU A 217 3.66 1.62 -21.20
C LEU A 217 2.59 2.70 -21.18
N VAL A 218 2.06 3.02 -19.97
CA VAL A 218 1.39 4.30 -19.77
C VAL A 218 2.45 5.34 -19.48
N VAL A 219 2.58 6.34 -20.34
CA VAL A 219 3.58 7.42 -20.24
C VAL A 219 2.88 8.72 -19.87
N ILE A 220 3.30 9.34 -18.77
CA ILE A 220 2.85 10.68 -18.40
C ILE A 220 3.81 11.70 -19.00
N ALA A 221 3.28 12.64 -19.79
CA ALA A 221 4.06 13.67 -20.45
C ALA A 221 3.38 15.03 -20.43
N ARG A 222 4.19 16.12 -20.38
CA ARG A 222 3.69 17.48 -20.50
C ARG A 222 3.34 17.78 -21.96
N ILE A 223 2.11 18.19 -22.23
CA ILE A 223 1.66 18.54 -23.58
C ILE A 223 2.07 19.97 -23.88
N VAL A 224 2.73 20.17 -25.01
CA VAL A 224 3.16 21.47 -25.54
C VAL A 224 2.81 21.57 -27.02
N ASP A 225 2.67 22.80 -27.52
CA ASP A 225 2.46 23.04 -28.93
C ASP A 225 3.79 23.07 -29.70
N ARG A 226 4.86 23.56 -29.03
CA ARG A 226 6.24 23.59 -29.56
C ARG A 226 7.23 23.27 -28.43
N PRO A 227 8.39 22.68 -28.74
CA PRO A 227 9.41 22.40 -27.72
C PRO A 227 9.88 23.63 -26.93
N GLU A 228 9.87 24.81 -27.54
CA GLU A 228 10.27 26.09 -26.92
C GLU A 228 9.36 26.45 -25.75
N ASP A 229 8.08 26.06 -25.79
CA ASP A 229 7.06 26.36 -24.76
C ASP A 229 7.40 25.70 -23.40
N LEU A 230 8.32 24.71 -23.39
CA LEU A 230 8.82 24.11 -22.14
C LEU A 230 9.57 25.11 -21.25
N ARG A 231 10.20 26.11 -21.85
CA ARG A 231 10.99 27.16 -21.17
C ARG A 231 10.15 28.34 -20.73
N ASP A 232 8.90 28.43 -21.20
CA ASP A 232 7.99 29.51 -20.83
C ASP A 232 7.31 29.21 -19.48
N PRO A 233 7.60 30.00 -18.41
CA PRO A 233 6.94 29.84 -17.12
C PRO A 233 5.43 30.11 -17.15
N GLN A 234 4.96 30.86 -18.16
CA GLN A 234 3.54 31.23 -18.35
C GLN A 234 2.80 30.20 -19.20
N ALA A 235 3.50 29.30 -19.90
CA ALA A 235 2.85 28.27 -20.69
C ALA A 235 1.99 27.35 -19.82
N SER A 236 0.82 27.01 -20.30
CA SER A 236 -0.10 26.11 -19.61
C SER A 236 0.56 24.76 -19.33
N LYS A 237 0.50 24.30 -18.07
CA LYS A 237 1.02 23.00 -17.67
C LYS A 237 -0.06 21.94 -17.84
N ARG A 238 -0.23 21.47 -19.07
CA ARG A 238 -1.12 20.36 -19.42
C ARG A 238 -0.33 19.07 -19.36
N TYR A 239 -0.87 18.04 -18.72
CA TYR A 239 -0.26 16.73 -18.61
C TYR A 239 -1.21 15.68 -19.16
N GLY A 240 -0.76 14.94 -20.19
CA GLY A 240 -1.47 13.82 -20.78
C GLY A 240 -0.94 12.49 -20.29
N ALA A 241 -1.79 11.47 -20.37
CA ALA A 241 -1.43 10.08 -20.19
C ALA A 241 -1.57 9.35 -21.53
N PHE A 242 -0.54 8.62 -21.95
CA PHE A 242 -0.47 8.02 -23.28
C PHE A 242 -0.15 6.52 -23.17
N ILE A 243 -0.87 5.68 -23.92
CA ILE A 243 -0.48 4.29 -24.14
C ILE A 243 0.55 4.28 -25.27
N VAL A 244 1.80 3.99 -24.93
CA VAL A 244 2.92 3.90 -25.88
C VAL A 244 3.29 2.45 -26.06
N GLU A 245 3.22 1.95 -27.30
CA GLU A 245 3.71 0.60 -27.64
C GLU A 245 5.23 0.65 -27.80
N THR A 246 5.94 -0.22 -27.07
CA THR A 246 7.40 -0.17 -26.95
C THR A 246 8.14 -0.53 -28.23
N GLN A 247 7.47 -1.20 -29.17
CA GLN A 247 7.98 -1.53 -30.50
C GLN A 247 8.01 -0.33 -31.47
N TRP A 248 7.41 0.81 -31.12
CA TRP A 248 7.40 1.97 -32.00
C TRP A 248 8.79 2.57 -32.13
N SER A 249 9.08 3.08 -33.34
CA SER A 249 10.36 3.72 -33.64
C SER A 249 10.63 4.87 -32.68
N GLY A 250 11.85 4.96 -32.15
CA GLY A 250 12.26 5.96 -31.16
C GLY A 250 12.13 5.51 -29.71
N CYS A 251 11.56 4.33 -29.44
CA CYS A 251 11.55 3.72 -28.11
C CYS A 251 12.83 2.90 -27.90
N THR A 252 13.55 3.18 -26.81
CA THR A 252 14.69 2.38 -26.36
C THR A 252 14.64 2.21 -24.85
N VAL A 253 15.35 1.24 -24.29
CA VAL A 253 15.40 1.02 -22.85
C VAL A 253 16.78 0.55 -22.41
N SER A 254 17.18 0.93 -21.21
CA SER A 254 18.36 0.37 -20.53
C SER A 254 17.97 -0.23 -19.18
N ARG A 255 18.66 -1.31 -18.79
CA ARG A 255 18.40 -2.03 -17.55
C ARG A 255 18.91 -1.27 -16.32
N LEU A 256 18.13 -1.26 -15.24
CA LEU A 256 18.58 -0.88 -13.90
C LEU A 256 18.58 -2.11 -12.98
N ARG A 257 19.64 -2.28 -12.18
CA ARG A 257 19.76 -3.34 -11.17
C ARG A 257 19.69 -2.75 -9.77
N PHE A 258 19.11 -3.49 -8.84
CA PHE A 258 18.91 -3.08 -7.46
C PHE A 258 19.52 -4.06 -6.47
N GLU A 259 19.73 -3.61 -5.24
CA GLU A 259 20.23 -4.42 -4.13
C GLU A 259 19.16 -5.34 -3.53
N GLY A 260 17.88 -4.98 -3.62
CA GLY A 260 16.74 -5.79 -3.22
C GLY A 260 15.73 -5.94 -4.34
N VAL A 261 14.79 -6.87 -4.20
CA VAL A 261 13.79 -7.21 -5.21
C VAL A 261 14.47 -7.45 -6.57
N ARG A 262 15.54 -8.23 -6.55
CA ARG A 262 16.48 -8.31 -7.67
C ARG A 262 15.88 -8.94 -8.93
N GLY A 263 14.83 -9.75 -8.76
CA GLY A 263 14.14 -10.41 -9.87
C GLY A 263 13.29 -9.50 -10.76
N ILE A 264 13.08 -8.22 -10.41
CA ILE A 264 12.24 -7.32 -11.21
C ILE A 264 12.95 -6.81 -12.47
N TYR A 265 12.17 -6.55 -13.48
CA TYR A 265 12.59 -6.02 -14.79
C TYR A 265 12.51 -4.49 -14.79
N ASN A 266 13.42 -3.83 -14.09
CA ASN A 266 13.40 -2.37 -13.98
C ASN A 266 14.37 -1.70 -14.95
N GLY A 267 14.00 -0.53 -15.48
CA GLY A 267 14.82 0.15 -16.48
C GLY A 267 14.52 1.63 -16.64
N VAL A 268 15.16 2.16 -17.67
CA VAL A 268 15.11 3.56 -18.11
C VAL A 268 14.58 3.59 -19.54
N PRO A 269 13.26 3.63 -19.77
CA PRO A 269 12.70 3.88 -21.08
C PRO A 269 13.03 5.29 -21.58
N CYS A 270 13.52 5.37 -22.80
CA CYS A 270 13.78 6.62 -23.51
C CYS A 270 12.90 6.72 -24.76
N PHE A 271 12.36 7.90 -24.98
CA PHE A 271 11.49 8.22 -26.10
C PHE A 271 12.15 9.33 -26.92
N ASN A 272 12.45 9.04 -28.17
CA ASN A 272 13.03 10.00 -29.10
C ASN A 272 12.04 10.30 -30.22
N ASN A 273 11.27 11.36 -30.07
CA ASN A 273 10.30 11.80 -31.07
C ASN A 273 9.29 10.71 -31.49
N VAL A 274 8.85 9.90 -30.53
CA VAL A 274 7.93 8.76 -30.76
C VAL A 274 6.55 9.27 -31.13
N TYR A 275 6.05 8.90 -32.31
CA TYR A 275 4.69 9.25 -32.72
C TYR A 275 3.67 8.37 -32.01
N VAL A 276 2.72 9.03 -31.33
CA VAL A 276 1.62 8.41 -30.61
C VAL A 276 0.31 8.95 -31.19
N PRO A 277 -0.52 8.09 -31.79
CA PRO A 277 -1.83 8.49 -32.33
C PRO A 277 -2.74 9.08 -31.23
N VAL A 278 -3.65 9.98 -31.59
CA VAL A 278 -4.53 10.65 -30.64
C VAL A 278 -5.45 9.68 -29.90
N GLU A 279 -5.83 8.58 -30.52
CA GLU A 279 -6.65 7.50 -29.93
C GLU A 279 -5.90 6.72 -28.82
N ASN A 280 -4.58 6.88 -28.69
CA ASN A 280 -3.78 6.30 -27.62
C ASN A 280 -3.65 7.22 -26.40
N ARG A 281 -4.22 8.42 -26.42
CA ARG A 281 -4.30 9.28 -25.25
C ARG A 281 -5.47 8.83 -24.35
N LEU A 282 -5.18 8.64 -23.08
CA LEU A 282 -6.18 8.35 -22.04
C LEU A 282 -6.79 9.67 -21.52
N GLY A 283 -8.10 9.77 -21.52
CA GLY A 283 -8.81 10.98 -21.06
C GLY A 283 -8.48 12.23 -21.88
N GLY A 284 -8.61 13.40 -21.25
CA GLY A 284 -8.29 14.72 -21.82
C GLY A 284 -6.81 15.08 -21.70
N GLU A 285 -6.42 16.21 -22.30
CA GLU A 285 -5.04 16.73 -22.27
C GLU A 285 -4.58 17.23 -20.89
N GLU A 286 -5.51 17.47 -19.98
CA GLU A 286 -5.23 17.93 -18.61
C GLU A 286 -5.40 16.83 -17.56
N ASP A 287 -5.80 15.61 -17.99
CA ASP A 287 -6.14 14.52 -17.09
C ASP A 287 -4.93 13.68 -16.63
N GLY A 288 -3.76 13.85 -17.23
CA GLY A 288 -2.62 12.95 -17.02
C GLY A 288 -2.22 12.76 -15.56
N LEU A 289 -2.13 13.84 -14.77
CA LEU A 289 -1.80 13.73 -13.34
C LEU A 289 -2.96 13.16 -12.52
N ARG A 290 -4.22 13.47 -12.87
CA ARG A 290 -5.40 12.88 -12.23
C ARG A 290 -5.44 11.36 -12.48
N ILE A 291 -5.18 10.94 -13.71
CA ILE A 291 -5.08 9.52 -14.08
C ILE A 291 -3.96 8.85 -13.29
N ALA A 292 -2.79 9.48 -13.21
CA ALA A 292 -1.65 8.94 -12.45
C ALA A 292 -1.98 8.74 -10.97
N LEU A 293 -2.55 9.74 -10.30
CA LEU A 293 -2.88 9.67 -8.88
C LEU A 293 -4.00 8.66 -8.58
N ALA A 294 -5.04 8.61 -9.43
CA ALA A 294 -6.12 7.63 -9.28
C ALA A 294 -5.61 6.19 -9.44
N THR A 295 -4.74 5.95 -10.42
CA THR A 295 -4.11 4.64 -10.66
C THR A 295 -3.27 4.20 -9.46
N LEU A 296 -2.43 5.08 -8.92
CA LEU A 296 -1.60 4.79 -7.75
C LEU A 296 -2.43 4.47 -6.49
N THR A 297 -3.63 5.01 -6.36
CA THR A 297 -4.51 4.71 -5.20
C THR A 297 -4.86 3.22 -5.12
N VAL A 298 -5.08 2.58 -6.25
CA VAL A 298 -5.35 1.12 -6.32
C VAL A 298 -4.08 0.31 -6.09
N GLY A 299 -2.96 0.71 -6.67
CA GLY A 299 -1.65 0.07 -6.48
C GLY A 299 -1.24 -0.03 -5.01
N ARG A 300 -1.57 1.01 -4.22
CA ARG A 300 -1.30 1.06 -2.77
C ARG A 300 -2.00 -0.02 -1.94
N LEU A 301 -2.95 -0.78 -2.47
CA LEU A 301 -3.54 -1.94 -1.79
C LEU A 301 -2.82 -3.26 -2.11
N THR A 302 -2.08 -3.34 -3.20
CA THR A 302 -1.34 -4.56 -3.57
C THR A 302 -0.05 -4.71 -2.77
N LEU A 303 0.68 -3.60 -2.59
CA LEU A 303 1.94 -3.59 -1.86
C LEU A 303 1.80 -4.05 -0.40
N PRO A 304 0.86 -3.53 0.44
CA PRO A 304 0.70 -4.03 1.80
C PRO A 304 0.21 -5.48 1.87
N ALA A 305 -0.49 -5.99 0.84
CA ALA A 305 -0.82 -7.40 0.75
C ALA A 305 0.44 -8.29 0.57
N ALA A 306 1.40 -7.85 -0.25
CA ALA A 306 2.71 -8.51 -0.34
C ALA A 306 3.48 -8.44 1.00
N CYS A 307 3.45 -7.29 1.67
CA CYS A 307 4.05 -7.13 3.00
C CYS A 307 3.41 -8.06 4.04
N LEU A 308 2.09 -8.31 3.94
CA LEU A 308 1.41 -9.31 4.79
C LEU A 308 1.97 -10.71 4.55
N GLY A 309 2.24 -11.10 3.31
CA GLY A 309 2.91 -12.36 2.98
C GLY A 309 4.28 -12.47 3.66
N GLY A 310 5.08 -11.41 3.60
CA GLY A 310 6.37 -11.30 4.28
C GLY A 310 6.26 -11.34 5.81
N LEU A 311 5.26 -10.67 6.40
CA LEU A 311 4.98 -10.72 7.83
C LEU A 311 4.66 -12.13 8.31
N LYS A 312 3.80 -12.86 7.58
CA LYS A 312 3.46 -14.26 7.86
C LYS A 312 4.70 -15.15 7.81
N GLN A 313 5.61 -14.93 6.85
CA GLN A 313 6.90 -15.62 6.78
C GLN A 313 7.79 -15.31 7.99
N CYS A 314 7.88 -14.03 8.37
CA CYS A 314 8.63 -13.64 9.57
C CYS A 314 8.10 -14.34 10.82
N LEU A 315 6.76 -14.37 10.99
CA LEU A 315 6.10 -15.03 12.11
C LEU A 315 6.41 -16.51 12.15
N ALA A 316 6.23 -17.23 11.04
CA ALA A 316 6.48 -18.66 10.93
C ALA A 316 7.95 -19.01 11.26
N ALA A 317 8.90 -18.26 10.69
CA ALA A 317 10.33 -18.44 10.92
C ALA A 317 10.73 -18.11 12.38
N MET A 318 10.20 -17.02 12.95
CA MET A 318 10.46 -16.63 14.33
C MET A 318 9.88 -17.63 15.31
N ARG A 319 8.63 -18.08 15.12
CA ARG A 319 7.96 -19.08 15.95
C ARG A 319 8.77 -20.36 16.02
N TRP A 320 9.13 -20.91 14.86
CA TRP A 320 9.95 -22.11 14.79
C TRP A 320 11.30 -21.94 15.48
N TRP A 321 12.03 -20.86 15.22
CA TRP A 321 13.35 -20.64 15.80
C TRP A 321 13.30 -20.35 17.30
N ALA A 322 12.33 -19.57 17.74
CA ALA A 322 12.15 -19.24 19.16
C ALA A 322 11.85 -20.47 20.01
N GLN A 323 11.20 -21.48 19.43
CA GLN A 323 10.90 -22.74 20.08
C GLN A 323 12.09 -23.71 20.04
N THR A 324 12.80 -23.82 18.92
CA THR A 324 13.84 -24.83 18.72
C THR A 324 15.20 -24.44 19.28
N ARG A 325 15.52 -23.14 19.32
CA ARG A 325 16.78 -22.64 19.86
C ARG A 325 16.72 -22.56 21.37
N VAL A 326 17.56 -23.36 22.03
CA VAL A 326 17.68 -23.38 23.50
C VAL A 326 18.92 -22.60 23.94
N GLN A 327 18.74 -21.66 24.87
CA GLN A 327 19.80 -20.97 25.61
C GLN A 327 19.41 -20.83 27.08
N TRP A 328 20.35 -20.93 27.98
CA TRP A 328 20.09 -20.92 29.42
C TRP A 328 19.02 -21.94 29.85
N ASN A 329 19.12 -23.17 29.28
CA ASN A 329 18.26 -24.33 29.55
C ASN A 329 16.76 -24.17 29.21
N LYS A 330 16.40 -23.23 28.36
CA LYS A 330 15.03 -23.08 27.86
C LYS A 330 15.00 -22.52 26.44
N PRO A 331 13.89 -22.73 25.69
CA PRO A 331 13.67 -22.09 24.40
C PRO A 331 13.84 -20.57 24.49
N ILE A 332 14.49 -19.96 23.49
CA ILE A 332 14.76 -18.53 23.55
C ILE A 332 13.48 -17.68 23.58
N GLY A 333 12.36 -18.16 23.04
CA GLY A 333 11.08 -17.46 23.09
C GLY A 333 10.46 -17.38 24.50
N GLU A 334 10.95 -18.18 25.45
CA GLU A 334 10.58 -18.07 26.87
C GLU A 334 11.33 -16.95 27.62
N HIS A 335 12.28 -16.29 26.98
CA HIS A 335 12.87 -15.05 27.47
C HIS A 335 12.02 -13.87 27.02
N ASN A 336 11.47 -13.10 27.95
CA ASN A 336 10.46 -12.05 27.65
C ASN A 336 10.88 -11.06 26.56
N LEU A 337 12.17 -10.69 26.47
CA LEU A 337 12.65 -9.79 25.42
C LEU A 337 12.57 -10.40 24.01
N ILE A 338 12.68 -11.72 23.88
CA ILE A 338 12.47 -12.44 22.62
C ILE A 338 10.98 -12.69 22.41
N GLY A 339 10.28 -13.12 23.48
CA GLY A 339 8.84 -13.35 23.46
C GLY A 339 8.05 -12.11 23.03
N GLU A 340 8.45 -10.91 23.49
CA GLU A 340 7.82 -9.65 23.07
C GLU A 340 7.91 -9.41 21.56
N LYS A 341 9.07 -9.67 20.96
CA LYS A 341 9.27 -9.56 19.50
C LYS A 341 8.33 -10.49 18.75
N LEU A 342 8.22 -11.74 19.19
CA LEU A 342 7.32 -12.73 18.62
C LEU A 342 5.85 -12.31 18.74
N CYS A 343 5.43 -11.85 19.92
CA CYS A 343 4.07 -11.37 20.16
C CYS A 343 3.74 -10.15 19.27
N ARG A 344 4.69 -9.22 19.10
CA ARG A 344 4.53 -8.03 18.27
C ARG A 344 4.34 -8.40 16.79
N VAL A 345 5.17 -9.29 16.25
CA VAL A 345 5.06 -9.72 14.86
C VAL A 345 3.73 -10.47 14.62
N ALA A 346 3.30 -11.32 15.55
CA ALA A 346 2.00 -11.98 15.49
C ALA A 346 0.84 -10.96 15.50
N ALA A 347 0.92 -9.95 16.37
CA ALA A 347 -0.07 -8.89 16.47
C ALA A 347 -0.13 -8.01 15.21
N TYR A 348 1.02 -7.66 14.63
CA TYR A 348 1.09 -6.93 13.36
C TYR A 348 0.51 -7.75 12.20
N THR A 349 0.78 -9.06 12.18
CA THR A 349 0.23 -9.95 11.16
C THR A 349 -1.29 -9.97 11.21
N LEU A 350 -1.89 -10.15 12.38
CA LEU A 350 -3.34 -10.10 12.56
C LEU A 350 -3.93 -8.74 12.18
N ALA A 351 -3.32 -7.67 12.65
CA ALA A 351 -3.82 -6.31 12.44
C ALA A 351 -3.73 -5.90 10.95
N LEU A 352 -2.65 -6.28 10.25
CA LEU A 352 -2.53 -5.99 8.82
C LEU A 352 -3.50 -6.84 8.00
N ASP A 353 -3.71 -8.13 8.34
CA ASP A 353 -4.73 -8.97 7.68
C ASP A 353 -6.13 -8.35 7.85
N ALA A 354 -6.45 -7.84 9.04
CA ALA A 354 -7.70 -7.13 9.31
C ALA A 354 -7.85 -5.84 8.49
N VAL A 355 -6.80 -5.02 8.38
CA VAL A 355 -6.81 -3.80 7.55
C VAL A 355 -7.00 -4.16 6.07
N MET A 356 -6.32 -5.21 5.59
CA MET A 356 -6.44 -5.66 4.20
C MET A 356 -7.83 -6.23 3.91
N ALA A 357 -8.43 -6.97 4.84
CA ALA A 357 -9.80 -7.47 4.71
C ALA A 357 -10.81 -6.31 4.66
N PHE A 358 -10.67 -5.31 5.54
CA PHE A 358 -11.49 -4.11 5.53
C PHE A 358 -11.37 -3.34 4.21
N CYS A 359 -10.15 -3.04 3.78
CA CYS A 359 -9.91 -2.32 2.52
C CYS A 359 -10.42 -3.09 1.31
N GLY A 360 -10.24 -4.43 1.28
CA GLY A 360 -10.73 -5.29 0.21
C GLY A 360 -12.26 -5.30 0.13
N ALA A 361 -12.93 -5.48 1.27
CA ALA A 361 -14.40 -5.44 1.36
C ALA A 361 -14.96 -4.09 0.92
N TRP A 362 -14.34 -3.00 1.35
CA TRP A 362 -14.76 -1.65 1.01
C TRP A 362 -14.50 -1.30 -0.46
N ALA A 363 -13.38 -1.78 -1.04
CA ALA A 363 -13.10 -1.67 -2.47
C ALA A 363 -14.16 -2.38 -3.33
N ASN A 364 -14.60 -3.57 -2.91
CA ASN A 364 -15.63 -4.34 -3.60
C ASN A 364 -16.99 -3.58 -3.64
N LYS A 365 -17.24 -2.74 -2.64
CA LYS A 365 -18.41 -1.81 -2.59
C LYS A 365 -18.18 -0.47 -3.29
N LYS A 366 -17.05 -0.30 -3.97
CA LYS A 366 -16.63 0.97 -4.61
C LYS A 366 -16.59 2.15 -3.61
N GLY A 367 -16.26 1.85 -2.36
CA GLY A 367 -16.12 2.85 -1.31
C GLY A 367 -14.88 3.72 -1.49
N ASP A 368 -14.89 4.90 -0.86
CA ASP A 368 -13.74 5.80 -0.85
C ASP A 368 -12.62 5.24 0.02
N LEU A 369 -11.50 4.91 -0.61
CA LEU A 369 -10.32 4.31 0.02
C LEU A 369 -9.06 5.16 -0.11
N ARG A 370 -9.21 6.41 -0.52
CA ARG A 370 -8.05 7.26 -0.81
C ARG A 370 -7.10 7.38 0.39
N LEU A 371 -7.62 7.62 1.59
CA LEU A 371 -6.82 7.72 2.82
C LEU A 371 -6.45 6.33 3.37
N GLU A 372 -7.39 5.39 3.36
CA GLU A 372 -7.20 4.03 3.88
C GLU A 372 -6.13 3.26 3.10
N SER A 373 -6.08 3.40 1.78
CA SER A 373 -5.05 2.75 0.95
C SER A 373 -3.66 3.30 1.23
N ALA A 374 -3.54 4.62 1.44
CA ALA A 374 -2.27 5.23 1.84
C ALA A 374 -1.85 4.78 3.25
N ALA A 375 -2.80 4.71 4.19
CA ALA A 375 -2.56 4.20 5.54
C ALA A 375 -2.12 2.73 5.51
N ALA A 376 -2.84 1.87 4.77
CA ALA A 376 -2.50 0.46 4.62
C ALA A 376 -1.08 0.29 4.04
N LYS A 377 -0.69 1.12 3.05
CA LYS A 377 0.66 1.10 2.48
C LYS A 377 1.72 1.49 3.51
N ILE A 378 1.52 2.56 4.26
CA ILE A 378 2.46 3.00 5.30
C ILE A 378 2.60 1.90 6.37
N ILE A 379 1.48 1.47 6.93
CA ILE A 379 1.43 0.46 8.01
C ILE A 379 2.08 -0.84 7.55
N GLY A 380 1.66 -1.38 6.40
CA GLY A 380 2.15 -2.65 5.89
C GLY A 380 3.67 -2.63 5.63
N SER A 381 4.18 -1.57 5.00
CA SER A 381 5.60 -1.45 4.70
C SER A 381 6.46 -1.26 5.95
N GLU A 382 6.03 -0.44 6.91
CA GLU A 382 6.77 -0.15 8.14
C GLU A 382 6.77 -1.37 9.08
N TRP A 383 5.64 -2.06 9.24
CA TRP A 383 5.57 -3.25 10.08
C TRP A 383 6.32 -4.43 9.50
N TYR A 384 6.29 -4.60 8.17
CA TYR A 384 7.09 -5.65 7.53
C TYR A 384 8.59 -5.36 7.69
N TRP A 385 9.01 -4.11 7.50
CA TRP A 385 10.39 -3.69 7.75
C TRP A 385 10.81 -3.96 9.21
N GLU A 386 9.97 -3.59 10.19
CA GLU A 386 10.22 -3.86 11.61
C GLU A 386 10.30 -5.38 11.87
N ALA A 387 9.35 -6.18 11.34
CA ALA A 387 9.30 -7.61 11.55
C ALA A 387 10.52 -8.36 10.99
N VAL A 388 11.04 -7.96 9.83
CA VAL A 388 12.26 -8.55 9.27
C VAL A 388 13.47 -8.21 10.14
N ASN A 389 13.57 -6.99 10.67
CA ASN A 389 14.63 -6.63 11.62
C ASN A 389 14.53 -7.43 12.92
N GLU A 390 13.29 -7.67 13.41
CA GLU A 390 13.09 -8.52 14.59
C GLU A 390 13.43 -9.99 14.32
N LEU A 391 13.06 -10.52 13.15
CA LEU A 391 13.49 -11.87 12.73
C LEU A 391 15.01 -11.97 12.66
N PHE A 392 15.65 -10.96 12.08
CA PHE A 392 17.12 -10.90 12.00
C PHE A 392 17.75 -10.93 13.40
N GLN A 393 17.25 -10.08 14.31
CA GLN A 393 17.74 -10.01 15.68
C GLN A 393 17.56 -11.35 16.43
N VAL A 394 16.40 -11.99 16.28
CA VAL A 394 16.09 -13.29 16.93
C VAL A 394 16.93 -14.43 16.36
N ARG A 395 17.22 -14.42 15.06
CA ARG A 395 18.14 -15.40 14.42
C ARG A 395 19.60 -15.19 14.81
N GLY A 396 19.97 -13.99 15.24
CA GLY A 396 21.35 -13.64 15.59
C GLY A 396 22.30 -13.79 14.40
N GLY A 397 23.54 -14.22 14.61
CA GLY A 397 24.54 -14.36 13.54
C GLY A 397 24.12 -15.26 12.37
N ARG A 398 23.20 -16.20 12.60
CA ARG A 398 22.65 -17.06 11.54
C ARG A 398 21.83 -16.27 10.53
N GLY A 399 21.15 -15.21 10.95
CA GLY A 399 20.43 -14.30 10.07
C GLY A 399 21.34 -13.54 9.10
N PHE A 400 22.63 -13.45 9.39
CA PHE A 400 23.63 -12.77 8.56
C PHE A 400 24.36 -13.72 7.57
N MET A 401 24.15 -15.03 7.69
CA MET A 401 24.72 -16.02 6.77
C MET A 401 23.98 -16.01 5.43
N THR A 402 24.71 -16.28 4.34
CA THR A 402 24.06 -16.59 3.05
C THR A 402 23.28 -17.90 3.16
N MET A 403 22.27 -18.08 2.31
CA MET A 403 21.48 -19.31 2.27
C MET A 403 22.36 -20.54 2.02
N GLU A 404 23.35 -20.42 1.12
CA GLU A 404 24.31 -21.47 0.83
C GLU A 404 25.13 -21.85 2.09
N ALA A 405 25.63 -20.84 2.83
CA ALA A 405 26.39 -21.08 4.06
C ALA A 405 25.52 -21.73 5.14
N GLN A 406 24.25 -21.34 5.26
CA GLN A 406 23.32 -21.99 6.18
C GLN A 406 23.13 -23.46 5.81
N ARG A 407 22.86 -23.81 4.54
CA ARG A 407 22.72 -25.19 4.07
C ARG A 407 23.99 -26.04 4.32
N LYS A 408 25.16 -25.50 3.95
CA LYS A 408 26.45 -26.20 4.17
C LYS A 408 26.75 -26.45 5.64
N SER A 409 26.25 -25.61 6.55
CA SER A 409 26.39 -25.76 7.99
C SER A 409 25.31 -26.61 8.65
N GLY A 410 24.40 -27.21 7.88
CA GLY A 410 23.24 -27.97 8.42
C GLY A 410 22.20 -27.11 9.13
N GLU A 411 22.22 -25.80 8.92
CA GLU A 411 21.23 -24.87 9.48
C GLU A 411 19.98 -24.77 8.59
N ALA A 412 18.84 -24.47 9.20
CA ALA A 412 17.67 -24.13 8.44
C ALA A 412 17.91 -22.84 7.63
N ALA A 413 17.84 -22.96 6.31
CA ALA A 413 18.14 -21.88 5.40
C ALA A 413 16.96 -20.89 5.31
N ILE A 414 16.96 -19.88 6.18
CA ILE A 414 15.97 -18.79 6.22
C ILE A 414 16.58 -17.55 5.55
N PRO A 415 15.94 -16.96 4.53
CA PRO A 415 16.53 -15.89 3.68
C PRO A 415 16.43 -14.49 4.32
N VAL A 416 16.87 -14.33 5.58
CA VAL A 416 16.66 -13.10 6.35
C VAL A 416 17.24 -11.88 5.65
N MET A 417 18.47 -11.97 5.12
CA MET A 417 19.15 -10.85 4.45
C MET A 417 18.48 -10.47 3.13
N ARG A 418 17.96 -11.46 2.38
CA ARG A 418 17.17 -11.16 1.17
C ARG A 418 15.87 -10.46 1.56
N MET A 419 15.12 -10.99 2.53
CA MET A 419 13.90 -10.36 3.03
C MET A 419 14.14 -8.92 3.52
N LEU A 420 15.29 -8.67 4.18
CA LEU A 420 15.66 -7.33 4.65
C LEU A 420 15.87 -6.36 3.48
N ARG A 421 16.63 -6.75 2.46
CA ARG A 421 16.84 -5.94 1.25
C ARG A 421 15.53 -5.66 0.51
N ASP A 422 14.69 -6.68 0.36
CA ASP A 422 13.41 -6.60 -0.33
C ASP A 422 12.38 -5.76 0.44
N ALA A 423 12.37 -5.85 1.77
CA ALA A 423 11.45 -5.07 2.60
C ALA A 423 11.73 -3.56 2.51
N ARG A 424 13.00 -3.15 2.36
CA ARG A 424 13.41 -1.74 2.46
C ARG A 424 12.79 -0.83 1.42
N ILE A 425 12.64 -1.31 0.20
CA ILE A 425 12.10 -0.47 -0.91
C ILE A 425 10.63 -0.14 -0.71
N ASN A 426 9.88 -0.97 0.03
CA ASN A 426 8.44 -0.76 0.25
C ASN A 426 8.13 0.54 1.01
N LEU A 427 9.10 1.12 1.75
CA LEU A 427 8.93 2.41 2.41
C LEU A 427 9.09 3.59 1.44
N ILE A 428 9.62 3.34 0.23
CA ILE A 428 10.06 4.37 -0.72
C ILE A 428 9.11 4.48 -1.93
N TRP A 429 8.91 3.38 -2.65
CA TRP A 429 8.12 3.40 -3.88
C TRP A 429 6.60 3.56 -3.64
N GLU A 430 5.84 3.89 -4.68
CA GLU A 430 4.39 4.21 -4.63
C GLU A 430 4.04 5.33 -3.62
N GLY A 431 4.99 6.23 -3.40
CA GLY A 431 4.95 7.31 -2.42
C GLY A 431 5.69 6.93 -1.13
N THR A 432 6.70 7.71 -0.78
CA THR A 432 7.45 7.47 0.47
C THR A 432 6.53 7.61 1.68
N SER A 433 6.89 6.94 2.79
CA SER A 433 6.14 7.02 4.06
C SER A 433 5.92 8.46 4.53
N GLU A 434 6.91 9.35 4.29
CA GLU A 434 6.84 10.77 4.65
C GLU A 434 5.86 11.54 3.75
N ILE A 435 5.98 11.35 2.43
CA ILE A 435 5.10 12.03 1.45
C ILE A 435 3.66 11.61 1.62
N LEU A 436 3.40 10.32 1.85
CA LEU A 436 2.04 9.83 2.08
C LEU A 436 1.44 10.43 3.37
N ARG A 437 2.23 10.58 4.44
CA ARG A 437 1.76 11.25 5.67
C ARG A 437 1.41 12.71 5.43
N ILE A 438 2.26 13.44 4.72
CA ILE A 438 1.97 14.85 4.38
C ILE A 438 0.74 14.95 3.47
N TRP A 439 0.62 14.05 2.49
CA TRP A 439 -0.56 13.98 1.64
C TRP A 439 -1.82 13.66 2.44
N MET A 440 -1.80 12.65 3.32
CA MET A 440 -2.92 12.30 4.19
C MET A 440 -3.31 13.48 5.11
N ALA A 441 -2.32 14.17 5.70
CA ALA A 441 -2.56 15.36 6.52
C ALA A 441 -3.29 16.44 5.74
N ARG A 442 -2.79 16.76 4.54
CA ARG A 442 -3.39 17.75 3.67
C ARG A 442 -4.85 17.40 3.33
N GLU A 443 -5.10 16.16 2.95
CA GLU A 443 -6.44 15.72 2.56
C GLU A 443 -7.40 15.68 3.77
N SER A 444 -6.93 15.22 4.93
CA SER A 444 -7.73 15.21 6.17
C SER A 444 -8.04 16.61 6.71
N LEU A 445 -7.16 17.56 6.44
CA LEU A 445 -7.32 18.96 6.89
C LEU A 445 -8.05 19.84 5.87
N ALA A 446 -8.24 19.37 4.65
CA ALA A 446 -8.87 20.14 3.59
C ALA A 446 -10.25 20.71 3.98
N PRO A 447 -11.17 19.96 4.65
CA PRO A 447 -12.44 20.51 5.10
C PRO A 447 -12.27 21.69 6.08
N TYR A 448 -11.29 21.62 6.98
CA TYR A 448 -11.00 22.70 7.92
C TYR A 448 -10.53 23.97 7.20
N VAL A 449 -9.63 23.82 6.22
CA VAL A 449 -9.09 24.94 5.44
C VAL A 449 -10.19 25.57 4.60
N GLU A 450 -11.01 24.78 3.92
CA GLU A 450 -12.12 25.23 3.08
C GLU A 450 -13.15 26.03 3.89
N GLN A 451 -13.54 25.52 5.07
CA GLN A 451 -14.47 26.23 5.97
C GLN A 451 -13.83 27.50 6.54
N GLY A 452 -12.53 27.47 6.88
CA GLY A 452 -11.81 28.66 7.30
C GLY A 452 -11.79 29.76 6.24
N LEU A 453 -11.58 29.40 4.96
CA LEU A 453 -11.65 30.32 3.83
C LEU A 453 -13.07 30.85 3.61
N ALA A 454 -14.09 30.01 3.79
CA ALA A 454 -15.49 30.45 3.70
C ALA A 454 -15.85 31.51 4.75
N ILE A 455 -15.28 31.43 5.97
CA ILE A 455 -15.44 32.48 6.99
C ILE A 455 -14.79 33.81 6.54
N LEU A 456 -13.60 33.74 5.94
CA LEU A 456 -12.82 34.94 5.59
C LEU A 456 -13.35 35.62 4.31
N GLN A 457 -13.72 34.85 3.30
CA GLN A 457 -13.94 35.34 1.93
C GLN A 457 -15.32 34.96 1.35
N GLY A 458 -16.08 34.11 2.03
CA GLY A 458 -17.37 33.61 1.56
C GLY A 458 -18.52 34.61 1.73
N PRO A 459 -19.67 34.37 1.06
CA PRO A 459 -20.92 35.08 1.31
C PRO A 459 -21.43 34.78 2.72
N MET A 460 -22.39 35.59 3.22
CA MET A 460 -22.89 35.46 4.60
C MET A 460 -23.43 34.05 4.90
N SER A 461 -24.14 33.42 3.95
CA SER A 461 -24.61 32.02 4.08
C SER A 461 -23.46 31.04 4.26
N GLY A 462 -22.37 31.21 3.51
CA GLY A 462 -21.14 30.41 3.65
C GLY A 462 -20.44 30.60 4.99
N LYS A 463 -20.41 31.84 5.50
CA LYS A 463 -19.85 32.16 6.83
C LYS A 463 -20.64 31.46 7.95
N ILE A 464 -21.97 31.47 7.87
CA ILE A 464 -22.86 30.81 8.83
C ILE A 464 -22.65 29.30 8.79
N ALA A 465 -22.61 28.69 7.59
CA ALA A 465 -22.38 27.26 7.42
C ALA A 465 -21.02 26.84 8.01
N ALA A 466 -19.97 27.62 7.75
CA ALA A 466 -18.64 27.37 8.29
C ALA A 466 -18.57 27.54 9.82
N ALA A 467 -19.24 28.53 10.38
CA ALA A 467 -19.35 28.71 11.83
C ALA A 467 -20.07 27.51 12.49
N LEU A 468 -21.16 27.02 11.87
CA LEU A 468 -21.86 25.82 12.32
C LEU A 468 -20.98 24.55 12.23
N TYR A 469 -20.18 24.41 11.18
CA TYR A 469 -19.20 23.33 11.03
C TYR A 469 -18.22 23.31 12.21
N TYR A 470 -17.56 24.45 12.51
CA TYR A 470 -16.62 24.54 13.61
C TYR A 470 -17.30 24.37 14.98
N ALA A 471 -18.50 24.90 15.18
CA ALA A 471 -19.29 24.69 16.39
C ALA A 471 -19.60 23.20 16.59
N ARG A 472 -20.01 22.50 15.53
CA ARG A 472 -20.23 21.04 15.57
C ARG A 472 -18.93 20.30 15.93
N MET A 473 -17.80 20.64 15.31
CA MET A 473 -16.51 20.01 15.62
C MET A 473 -16.10 20.23 17.08
N CYS A 474 -16.26 21.45 17.60
CA CYS A 474 -16.00 21.74 19.01
C CYS A 474 -16.91 20.92 19.93
N LEU A 475 -18.22 20.91 19.68
CA LEU A 475 -19.19 20.18 20.49
C LEU A 475 -18.91 18.67 20.46
N SER A 476 -18.77 18.06 19.27
CA SER A 476 -18.52 16.62 19.15
C SER A 476 -17.18 16.20 19.75
N SER A 477 -16.17 17.06 19.72
CA SER A 477 -14.87 16.77 20.35
C SER A 477 -14.86 16.92 21.88
N CYS A 478 -15.73 17.76 22.46
CA CYS A 478 -15.77 18.01 23.89
C CYS A 478 -16.73 17.08 24.66
N PHE A 479 -17.85 16.73 24.04
CA PHE A 479 -18.89 15.96 24.74
C PHE A 479 -18.90 14.50 24.26
N PRO A 480 -18.84 13.52 25.20
CA PRO A 480 -18.89 12.11 24.87
C PRO A 480 -20.34 11.66 24.57
N PHE A 481 -21.03 12.34 23.63
CA PHE A 481 -22.39 11.97 23.29
C PHE A 481 -22.44 10.63 22.57
N LEU A 482 -23.06 9.68 23.27
CA LEU A 482 -23.57 8.40 22.78
C LEU A 482 -22.48 7.50 22.18
N HIS A 483 -22.02 6.58 23.01
CA HIS A 483 -21.39 5.34 22.54
C HIS A 483 -22.28 4.80 21.42
N SER A 484 -21.76 4.80 20.22
CA SER A 484 -22.50 4.41 19.06
C SER A 484 -22.96 2.96 19.22
N ARG A 485 -24.27 2.71 19.28
CA ARG A 485 -24.84 1.36 19.15
C ARG A 485 -24.28 0.67 17.93
N SER A 486 -23.93 1.41 16.91
CA SER A 486 -23.23 1.02 15.69
C SER A 486 -21.86 0.37 15.96
N ALA A 487 -21.06 0.90 16.90
CA ALA A 487 -19.75 0.34 17.24
C ALA A 487 -19.85 -1.05 17.88
N SER A 488 -20.78 -1.23 18.83
CA SER A 488 -20.97 -2.55 19.46
C SER A 488 -21.57 -3.58 18.50
N ALA A 489 -22.32 -3.15 17.50
CA ALA A 489 -22.80 -4.03 16.44
C ALA A 489 -21.67 -4.45 15.50
N ALA A 490 -20.72 -3.53 15.17
CA ALA A 490 -19.60 -3.80 14.30
C ALA A 490 -18.53 -4.69 14.93
N CYS A 491 -18.21 -4.45 16.21
CA CYS A 491 -16.99 -4.98 16.84
C CYS A 491 -17.25 -5.89 18.05
N GLY A 492 -18.53 -6.15 18.40
CA GLY A 492 -18.87 -6.93 19.60
C GLY A 492 -18.74 -6.14 20.92
N LYS A 493 -19.53 -6.54 21.91
CA LYS A 493 -19.57 -5.89 23.24
C LYS A 493 -18.31 -6.17 24.06
N GLU A 494 -17.65 -7.28 23.82
CA GLU A 494 -16.41 -7.72 24.48
C GLU A 494 -15.26 -6.74 24.28
N TYR A 495 -15.26 -5.97 23.20
CA TYR A 495 -14.25 -4.96 22.89
C TYR A 495 -14.63 -3.52 23.29
N SER A 496 -15.67 -3.34 24.11
CA SER A 496 -16.20 -2.01 24.50
C SER A 496 -15.14 -1.07 25.11
N ARG A 497 -14.10 -1.61 25.77
CA ARG A 497 -12.96 -0.82 26.29
C ARG A 497 -12.21 -0.14 25.14
N TRP A 498 -11.90 -0.89 24.08
CA TRP A 498 -11.12 -0.41 22.96
C TRP A 498 -11.93 0.49 22.02
N ILE A 499 -13.21 0.20 21.85
CA ILE A 499 -14.15 1.09 21.15
C ILE A 499 -14.15 2.49 21.81
N ARG A 500 -14.33 2.55 23.13
CA ARG A 500 -14.28 3.82 23.88
C ARG A 500 -12.93 4.52 23.77
N PHE A 501 -11.84 3.77 23.75
CA PHE A 501 -10.50 4.33 23.58
C PHE A 501 -10.35 4.96 22.18
N ILE A 502 -10.75 4.29 21.11
CA ILE A 502 -10.72 4.80 19.73
C ILE A 502 -11.56 6.08 19.61
N GLU A 503 -12.78 6.08 20.12
CA GLU A 503 -13.67 7.25 20.10
C GLU A 503 -13.10 8.43 20.90
N SER A 504 -12.52 8.16 22.07
CA SER A 504 -11.86 9.19 22.89
C SER A 504 -10.62 9.77 22.18
N SER A 505 -9.82 8.92 21.55
CA SER A 505 -8.63 9.32 20.81
C SER A 505 -8.98 10.13 19.56
N SER A 506 -10.04 9.74 18.83
CA SER A 506 -10.59 10.52 17.71
C SER A 506 -11.01 11.93 18.15
N ARG A 507 -11.71 12.07 19.29
CA ARG A 507 -12.03 13.38 19.86
C ARG A 507 -10.77 14.19 20.20
N GLY A 508 -9.75 13.54 20.74
CA GLY A 508 -8.44 14.15 21.00
C GLY A 508 -7.77 14.66 19.73
N LEU A 509 -7.76 13.85 18.68
CA LEU A 509 -7.22 14.19 17.38
C LEU A 509 -7.96 15.38 16.74
N THR A 510 -9.29 15.39 16.80
CA THR A 510 -10.10 16.52 16.31
C THR A 510 -9.76 17.82 17.06
N ARG A 511 -9.65 17.78 18.41
CA ARG A 511 -9.24 18.96 19.19
C ARG A 511 -7.85 19.45 18.82
N ALA A 512 -6.88 18.54 18.69
CA ALA A 512 -5.52 18.87 18.28
C ALA A 512 -5.50 19.53 16.89
N THR A 513 -6.30 18.99 15.95
CA THR A 513 -6.46 19.54 14.60
C THR A 513 -7.08 20.93 14.59
N LEU A 514 -8.15 21.15 15.37
CA LEU A 514 -8.78 22.47 15.54
C LEU A 514 -7.78 23.49 16.09
N LEU A 515 -7.09 23.15 17.17
CA LEU A 515 -6.10 24.04 17.80
C LEU A 515 -4.93 24.35 16.85
N ALA A 516 -4.43 23.33 16.12
CA ALA A 516 -3.38 23.51 15.12
C ALA A 516 -3.83 24.46 14.00
N THR A 517 -5.05 24.30 13.51
CA THR A 517 -5.64 25.13 12.44
C THR A 517 -5.81 26.57 12.93
N LEU A 518 -6.34 26.80 14.12
CA LEU A 518 -6.54 28.12 14.69
C LEU A 518 -5.21 28.84 14.98
N HIS A 519 -4.23 28.10 15.54
CA HIS A 519 -2.93 28.68 15.93
C HIS A 519 -2.06 29.02 14.72
N HIS A 520 -1.92 28.08 13.77
CA HIS A 520 -0.98 28.23 12.65
C HIS A 520 -1.63 28.81 11.39
N ARG A 521 -2.96 28.75 11.26
CA ARG A 521 -3.70 29.30 10.12
C ARG A 521 -3.07 28.90 8.78
N GLN A 522 -2.82 29.86 7.90
CA GLN A 522 -2.21 29.63 6.58
C GLN A 522 -0.78 29.03 6.65
N LYS A 523 -0.08 29.11 7.79
CA LYS A 523 1.26 28.54 7.97
C LYS A 523 1.26 27.08 8.39
N LEU A 524 0.06 26.46 8.57
CA LEU A 524 -0.06 25.08 9.04
C LEU A 524 0.58 24.09 8.06
N HIS A 525 0.46 24.31 6.75
CA HIS A 525 1.07 23.47 5.73
C HIS A 525 2.60 23.35 5.84
N ASN A 526 3.28 24.36 6.42
CA ASN A 526 4.71 24.33 6.67
C ASN A 526 5.12 23.62 7.98
N LYS A 527 4.14 23.15 8.77
CA LYS A 527 4.38 22.49 10.05
C LYS A 527 4.40 20.97 9.89
N GLN A 528 5.29 20.47 9.04
CA GLN A 528 5.34 19.06 8.62
C GLN A 528 5.44 18.08 9.80
N LEU A 529 6.21 18.38 10.85
CA LEU A 529 6.31 17.52 12.03
C LEU A 529 4.99 17.44 12.81
N LEU A 530 4.27 18.56 12.95
CA LEU A 530 2.95 18.56 13.57
C LEU A 530 1.95 17.75 12.74
N LEU A 531 1.94 17.95 11.42
CA LEU A 531 1.11 17.21 10.48
C LEU A 531 1.42 15.70 10.52
N HIS A 532 2.70 15.33 10.60
CA HIS A 532 3.15 13.95 10.76
C HIS A 532 2.58 13.32 12.05
N HIS A 533 2.61 14.02 13.19
CA HIS A 533 2.05 13.50 14.44
C HIS A 533 0.53 13.30 14.38
N LEU A 534 -0.22 14.26 13.82
CA LEU A 534 -1.67 14.14 13.67
C LEU A 534 -2.05 12.91 12.81
N VAL A 535 -1.31 12.67 11.71
CA VAL A 535 -1.56 11.50 10.87
C VAL A 535 -1.17 10.20 11.57
N ASN A 536 -0.04 10.17 12.30
CA ASN A 536 0.38 8.99 13.04
C ASN A 536 -0.69 8.48 14.01
N ASP A 537 -1.41 9.38 14.68
CA ASP A 537 -2.52 9.00 15.55
C ASP A 537 -3.60 8.23 14.75
N SER A 538 -3.95 8.70 13.55
CA SER A 538 -4.92 8.01 12.69
C SER A 538 -4.41 6.66 12.17
N LEU A 539 -3.10 6.54 11.89
CA LEU A 539 -2.44 5.29 11.47
C LEU A 539 -2.43 4.22 12.58
N LEU A 540 -2.50 4.61 13.85
CA LEU A 540 -2.63 3.69 14.97
C LEU A 540 -4.11 3.32 15.22
N LEU A 541 -5.05 4.24 15.00
CA LEU A 541 -6.48 4.02 15.24
C LEU A 541 -7.16 3.16 14.19
N LEU A 542 -6.78 3.28 12.90
CA LEU A 542 -7.36 2.45 11.83
C LEU A 542 -7.15 0.95 12.09
N PRO A 543 -5.93 0.45 12.33
CA PRO A 543 -5.74 -0.98 12.57
C PRO A 543 -6.38 -1.44 13.88
N MET A 544 -6.49 -0.58 14.92
CA MET A 544 -7.26 -0.92 16.11
C MET A 544 -8.73 -1.17 15.77
N ALA A 545 -9.37 -0.29 14.97
CA ALA A 545 -10.76 -0.48 14.57
C ALA A 545 -10.94 -1.72 13.68
N ALA A 546 -10.04 -1.89 12.71
CA ALA A 546 -10.08 -3.02 11.78
C ALA A 546 -9.93 -4.38 12.50
N ILE A 547 -9.01 -4.49 13.47
CA ILE A 547 -8.78 -5.76 14.20
C ILE A 547 -9.97 -6.12 15.10
N LEU A 548 -10.64 -5.12 15.71
CA LEU A 548 -11.85 -5.35 16.51
C LEU A 548 -12.99 -5.90 15.64
N TRP A 549 -13.22 -5.27 14.48
CA TRP A 549 -14.20 -5.73 13.52
C TRP A 549 -13.87 -7.14 12.99
N PHE A 550 -12.61 -7.37 12.61
CA PHE A 550 -12.14 -8.63 12.05
C PHE A 550 -12.31 -9.78 13.05
N ALA A 551 -11.86 -9.57 14.30
CA ALA A 551 -11.99 -10.56 15.37
C ALA A 551 -13.43 -10.83 15.78
N SER A 552 -14.36 -9.92 15.46
CA SER A 552 -15.80 -10.07 15.74
C SER A 552 -16.55 -10.90 14.68
N GLN A 553 -15.92 -11.18 13.54
CA GLN A 553 -16.54 -11.97 12.48
C GLN A 553 -16.71 -13.44 12.92
N PRO A 554 -17.79 -14.13 12.50
CA PRO A 554 -18.10 -15.49 12.96
C PRO A 554 -16.92 -16.46 12.81
N GLU A 555 -16.25 -16.43 11.65
CA GLU A 555 -15.14 -17.32 11.32
C GLU A 555 -13.91 -17.04 12.19
N MET A 556 -13.70 -15.78 12.56
CA MET A 556 -12.54 -15.35 13.33
C MET A 556 -12.71 -15.54 14.83
N ARG A 557 -13.94 -15.40 15.36
CA ARG A 557 -14.23 -15.60 16.79
C ARG A 557 -13.85 -16.99 17.31
N THR A 558 -13.81 -17.97 16.43
CA THR A 558 -13.47 -19.36 16.77
C THR A 558 -11.97 -19.64 16.77
N LYS A 559 -11.16 -18.72 16.26
CA LYS A 559 -9.70 -18.89 16.20
C LYS A 559 -9.11 -18.83 17.62
N PRO A 560 -8.27 -19.81 18.00
CA PRO A 560 -7.68 -19.84 19.35
C PRO A 560 -6.84 -18.60 19.62
N GLY A 561 -6.96 -18.03 20.82
CA GLY A 561 -6.15 -16.93 21.31
C GLY A 561 -6.39 -15.57 20.63
N ILE A 562 -7.37 -15.45 19.74
CA ILE A 562 -7.59 -14.19 19.00
C ILE A 562 -7.84 -13.00 19.93
N ARG A 563 -8.60 -13.21 21.01
CA ARG A 563 -8.93 -12.12 21.95
C ARG A 563 -7.69 -11.61 22.68
N GLU A 564 -6.85 -12.49 23.15
CA GLU A 564 -5.61 -12.19 23.84
C GLU A 564 -4.66 -11.39 22.92
N LEU A 565 -4.58 -11.78 21.66
CA LEU A 565 -3.74 -11.09 20.66
C LEU A 565 -4.30 -9.72 20.29
N VAL A 566 -5.63 -9.58 20.18
CA VAL A 566 -6.30 -8.29 19.98
C VAL A 566 -6.06 -7.37 21.17
N ASP A 567 -6.22 -7.85 22.40
CA ASP A 567 -5.99 -7.05 23.61
C ASP A 567 -4.51 -6.62 23.71
N TYR A 568 -3.57 -7.51 23.38
CA TYR A 568 -2.14 -7.19 23.31
C TYR A 568 -1.87 -6.09 22.28
N PHE A 569 -2.37 -6.23 21.05
CA PHE A 569 -2.19 -5.23 19.99
C PHE A 569 -2.77 -3.87 20.37
N CYS A 570 -4.03 -3.86 20.80
CA CYS A 570 -4.70 -2.60 21.18
C CYS A 570 -4.01 -1.91 22.36
N GLN A 571 -3.49 -2.67 23.32
CA GLN A 571 -2.71 -2.10 24.43
C GLN A 571 -1.38 -1.48 23.94
N ASP A 572 -0.68 -2.14 23.00
CA ASP A 572 0.56 -1.60 22.42
C ASP A 572 0.29 -0.29 21.66
N MET A 573 -0.76 -0.23 20.86
CA MET A 573 -1.15 0.98 20.13
C MET A 573 -1.59 2.10 21.09
N ALA A 574 -2.34 1.78 22.13
CA ALA A 574 -2.74 2.75 23.16
C ALA A 574 -1.54 3.33 23.91
N ASP A 575 -0.54 2.51 24.19
CA ASP A 575 0.71 2.95 24.82
C ASP A 575 1.54 3.86 23.93
N ARG A 576 1.47 3.70 22.60
CA ARG A 576 2.12 4.59 21.62
C ARG A 576 1.38 5.93 21.48
N LEU A 577 0.03 5.89 21.46
CA LEU A 577 -0.80 7.10 21.40
C LEU A 577 -0.71 7.95 22.67
N SER A 578 -0.62 7.32 23.84
CA SER A 578 -0.62 7.99 25.13
C SER A 578 0.43 7.36 26.06
N PRO A 579 1.72 7.64 25.85
CA PRO A 579 2.78 7.07 26.68
C PRO A 579 2.60 7.50 28.15
N PRO A 580 2.76 6.56 29.11
CA PRO A 580 2.60 6.88 30.53
C PRO A 580 3.59 7.98 30.97
N SER A 581 3.08 9.08 31.45
CA SER A 581 3.86 10.23 31.93
C SER A 581 4.46 10.01 33.32
N SER A 582 3.89 9.09 34.12
CA SER A 582 4.33 8.82 35.49
C SER A 582 5.17 7.55 35.61
N ILE A 583 6.07 7.51 36.63
CA ILE A 583 6.84 6.32 36.98
C ILE A 583 5.92 5.14 37.31
N ALA A 584 4.84 5.39 38.07
CA ALA A 584 3.85 4.36 38.39
C ALA A 584 3.15 3.79 37.13
N GLY A 585 2.87 4.63 36.13
CA GLY A 585 2.34 4.21 34.85
C GLY A 585 3.36 3.35 34.07
N ARG A 586 4.63 3.72 34.12
CA ARG A 586 5.71 2.90 33.51
C ARG A 586 5.85 1.56 34.23
N ILE A 587 5.82 1.52 35.55
CA ILE A 587 5.88 0.28 36.33
C ILE A 587 4.67 -0.63 36.01
N ARG A 588 3.48 -0.06 35.84
CA ARG A 588 2.30 -0.85 35.41
C ARG A 588 2.48 -1.51 34.05
N ARG A 589 3.28 -0.93 33.15
CA ARG A 589 3.67 -1.58 31.89
C ARG A 589 4.46 -2.88 32.10
N TYR A 590 5.27 -2.97 33.17
CA TYR A 590 6.03 -4.19 33.45
C TYR A 590 5.16 -5.38 33.89
N LYS A 591 3.87 -5.16 34.25
CA LYS A 591 2.90 -6.26 34.35
C LYS A 591 2.63 -7.00 33.04
N LYS A 592 3.10 -6.46 31.90
CA LYS A 592 3.06 -7.14 30.61
C LYS A 592 3.94 -8.40 30.56
N ASP A 593 4.92 -8.56 31.43
CA ASP A 593 5.84 -9.70 31.39
C ASP A 593 5.13 -11.05 31.45
N SER A 594 4.10 -11.19 32.28
CA SER A 594 3.32 -12.42 32.35
C SER A 594 2.45 -12.63 31.13
N VAL A 595 1.88 -11.58 30.56
CA VAL A 595 1.07 -11.65 29.33
C VAL A 595 1.94 -12.02 28.15
N VAL A 596 3.11 -11.37 28.00
CA VAL A 596 4.09 -11.67 26.95
C VAL A 596 4.57 -13.12 27.06
N TYR A 597 4.90 -13.59 28.28
CA TYR A 597 5.35 -14.96 28.48
C TYR A 597 4.29 -15.99 28.07
N GLN A 598 3.05 -15.81 28.52
CA GLN A 598 1.96 -16.72 28.17
C GLN A 598 1.65 -16.69 26.68
N LEU A 599 1.52 -15.51 26.09
CA LEU A 599 1.23 -15.33 24.67
C LEU A 599 2.36 -15.90 23.78
N SER A 600 3.63 -15.59 24.09
CA SER A 600 4.77 -16.13 23.38
C SER A 600 4.81 -17.67 23.42
N LYS A 601 4.53 -18.25 24.59
CA LYS A 601 4.47 -19.70 24.75
C LYS A 601 3.34 -20.32 23.91
N ALA A 602 2.15 -19.73 23.91
CA ALA A 602 1.02 -20.18 23.10
C ALA A 602 1.34 -20.08 21.60
N ILE A 603 1.99 -18.98 21.16
CA ILE A 603 2.45 -18.83 19.77
C ILE A 603 3.46 -19.94 19.42
N MET A 604 4.49 -20.16 20.23
CA MET A 604 5.50 -21.21 20.02
C MET A 604 4.86 -22.61 19.96
N ASN A 605 3.86 -22.89 20.78
CA ASN A 605 3.13 -24.16 20.80
C ASN A 605 2.21 -24.37 19.58
N GLY A 606 2.11 -23.37 18.68
CA GLY A 606 1.34 -23.48 17.45
C GLY A 606 -0.13 -23.10 17.55
N GLU A 607 -0.60 -22.53 18.68
CA GLU A 607 -2.00 -22.12 18.85
C GLU A 607 -2.40 -21.00 17.87
N TYR A 608 -1.42 -20.27 17.33
CA TYR A 608 -1.61 -19.15 16.39
C TYR A 608 -1.16 -19.47 14.94
N THR A 609 -0.95 -20.74 14.58
CA THR A 609 -0.54 -21.13 13.22
C THR A 609 -1.55 -20.75 12.14
N TRP A 610 -2.80 -20.50 12.50
CA TRP A 610 -3.82 -19.95 11.60
C TRP A 610 -3.45 -18.57 11.04
N LEU A 611 -2.59 -17.78 11.72
CA LEU A 611 -2.04 -16.53 11.19
C LEU A 611 -1.07 -16.75 10.02
N GLU A 612 -0.51 -17.94 9.91
CA GLU A 612 0.45 -18.33 8.87
C GLU A 612 -0.25 -18.96 7.63
N GLU A 613 -1.58 -19.03 7.61
CA GLU A 613 -2.34 -19.54 6.47
C GLU A 613 -2.26 -18.60 5.25
N GLY A 614 -2.39 -19.17 4.05
CA GLY A 614 -2.39 -18.41 2.78
C GLY A 614 -1.02 -17.96 2.31
N ILE A 615 0.05 -18.64 2.73
CA ILE A 615 1.43 -18.46 2.27
C ILE A 615 2.06 -19.80 1.88
N VAL A 616 3.18 -19.73 1.16
CA VAL A 616 4.12 -20.86 1.00
C VAL A 616 5.23 -20.67 2.06
N PRO A 617 5.24 -21.41 3.17
CA PRO A 617 6.22 -21.18 4.23
C PRO A 617 7.64 -21.51 3.75
N CYS A 618 8.66 -20.76 4.18
CA CYS A 618 10.06 -21.03 3.86
C CYS A 618 10.61 -22.28 4.57
N LEU A 619 9.92 -22.76 5.59
CA LEU A 619 10.24 -23.98 6.32
C LEU A 619 9.18 -25.06 6.11
N ARG A 620 9.61 -26.32 6.03
CA ARG A 620 8.71 -27.49 6.11
C ARG A 620 8.23 -27.67 7.57
N LYS A 621 7.22 -28.51 7.78
CA LYS A 621 6.72 -28.82 9.13
C LYS A 621 7.76 -29.46 10.04
N ASP A 622 8.73 -30.18 9.47
CA ASP A 622 9.88 -30.76 10.15
C ASP A 622 11.01 -29.78 10.46
N GLY A 623 10.85 -28.51 10.10
CA GLY A 623 11.87 -27.46 10.28
C GLY A 623 12.94 -27.43 9.19
N ALA A 624 12.91 -28.33 8.23
CA ALA A 624 13.82 -28.28 7.09
C ALA A 624 13.48 -27.09 6.19
N ALA A 625 14.52 -26.41 5.64
CA ALA A 625 14.30 -25.41 4.62
C ALA A 625 13.65 -26.07 3.39
N ARG A 626 12.66 -25.39 2.79
CA ARG A 626 12.17 -25.80 1.48
C ARG A 626 13.26 -25.51 0.45
N GLY A 627 13.75 -26.57 -0.19
CA GLY A 627 14.54 -26.47 -1.40
C GLY A 627 13.61 -26.42 -2.62
N PRO A 628 14.15 -26.09 -3.82
CA PRO A 628 13.43 -26.37 -5.04
C PRO A 628 13.02 -27.85 -5.03
N LEU A 629 11.83 -28.16 -5.53
CA LEU A 629 11.38 -29.53 -5.72
C LEU A 629 12.39 -30.19 -6.69
N GLU A 630 13.05 -31.28 -6.26
CA GLU A 630 13.86 -32.13 -7.12
C GLU A 630 12.98 -32.78 -8.22
#